data_122c490489f4321e2b59d99f0e8a776f
#
_entry.id   122c490489f4321e2b59d99f0e8a776f
#
_cell.length_a   1.000
_cell.length_b   1.000
_cell.length_c   1.000
_cell.angle_alpha   90.00
_cell.angle_beta   90.00
_cell.angle_gamma   90.00
#
_symmetry.space_group_name_H-M   'P 1'
#
loop_
_entity.id
_entity.type
_entity.pdbx_description
1 polymer ?
#
loop_
_entity_poly.entity_id
_entity_poly.type
_entity_poly.pdbx_seq_one_letter_code
_entity_poly.pdbx_strand_id
1 'polypeptide(L)'
;MSIARRGFIALFLFLPIFALSPAWSANIVPNQIKMPGTQPEDGIIPLDTPGTCATCHGNYDQNAEPLHNWQGSMMAHAGRDPIFWATVAIAEQDFDGSGDLCIRCHSPAGWLDGRSAPTDGSNLDPATDGEGVQCDLCHRLTNPDQSEHPGVQNWPFIAISGTPSEGHYGSGQYVVTDSNATKLGPYADANPPAGAHGAAQSQFHRSAELCGTCHDVSNPVTGDVAHNNGAQVDLNYNGGISSPLEDKVAFNYRPYQYGVVERTYSEHKASRLGSTLVADH
;
A
#
# COMPACT_ATOMS: atom_id res chain seq x y z
N MET A 1 29.86 65.27 -59.19
CA MET A 1 30.14 64.61 -57.90
C MET A 1 28.85 63.89 -57.50
N SER A 2 28.85 62.57 -57.72
CA SER A 2 27.67 61.71 -57.45
C SER A 2 28.01 60.83 -56.28
N ILE A 3 27.26 60.93 -55.16
CA ILE A 3 27.48 60.14 -53.96
C ILE A 3 26.53 59.00 -54.04
N ALA A 4 27.02 57.80 -54.26
CA ALA A 4 26.23 56.54 -54.21
C ALA A 4 25.94 56.13 -52.73
N ARG A 5 24.72 56.14 -52.39
CA ARG A 5 24.24 55.58 -51.11
C ARG A 5 24.16 54.02 -51.19
N ARG A 6 25.03 53.33 -50.47
CA ARG A 6 24.94 51.88 -50.28
C ARG A 6 23.93 51.60 -49.19
N GLY A 7 22.81 51.00 -49.56
CA GLY A 7 21.83 50.49 -48.60
C GLY A 7 22.30 49.16 -48.03
N PHE A 8 22.40 49.10 -46.71
CA PHE A 8 22.59 47.82 -45.99
C PHE A 8 21.22 47.15 -45.80
N ILE A 9 21.03 46.00 -46.44
CA ILE A 9 19.89 45.16 -46.15
C ILE A 9 20.27 44.24 -44.97
N ALA A 10 19.69 44.50 -43.79
CA ALA A 10 19.81 43.62 -42.64
C ALA A 10 18.83 42.43 -42.82
N LEU A 11 19.40 41.29 -43.08
CA LEU A 11 18.66 40.04 -43.15
C LEU A 11 18.39 39.51 -41.70
N PHE A 12 17.19 39.73 -41.20
CA PHE A 12 16.76 39.15 -39.96
C PHE A 12 16.47 37.67 -40.16
N LEU A 13 17.37 36.80 -39.74
CA LEU A 13 17.12 35.35 -39.61
C LEU A 13 16.17 35.13 -38.42
N PHE A 14 14.90 34.89 -38.72
CA PHE A 14 13.96 34.33 -37.76
C PHE A 14 14.32 32.87 -37.53
N LEU A 15 15.01 32.56 -36.46
CA LEU A 15 15.10 31.20 -35.94
C LEU A 15 13.74 30.89 -35.25
N PRO A 16 13.03 29.85 -35.65
CA PRO A 16 11.86 29.40 -34.89
C PRO A 16 12.34 28.86 -33.54
N ILE A 17 11.96 29.54 -32.47
CA ILE A 17 12.09 29.01 -31.12
C ILE A 17 11.06 27.88 -31.02
N PHE A 18 11.52 26.66 -31.21
CA PHE A 18 10.74 25.49 -30.78
C PHE A 18 10.64 25.57 -29.26
N ALA A 19 9.49 26.00 -28.78
CA ALA A 19 9.14 25.79 -27.39
C ALA A 19 9.11 24.28 -27.18
N LEU A 20 10.14 23.75 -26.58
CA LEU A 20 10.13 22.41 -25.98
C LEU A 20 9.07 22.48 -24.89
N SER A 21 7.85 22.04 -25.21
CA SER A 21 6.87 21.71 -24.20
C SER A 21 7.53 20.71 -23.27
N PRO A 22 7.55 20.92 -21.96
CA PRO A 22 7.98 19.85 -21.07
C PRO A 22 7.09 18.65 -21.40
N ALA A 23 7.70 17.57 -21.88
CA ALA A 23 7.04 16.30 -21.95
C ALA A 23 6.73 15.96 -20.48
N TRP A 24 5.49 16.10 -20.08
CA TRP A 24 5.00 15.53 -18.84
C TRP A 24 5.17 14.03 -19.03
N SER A 25 6.22 13.48 -18.45
CA SER A 25 6.37 12.06 -18.31
C SER A 25 5.14 11.60 -17.54
N ALA A 26 4.33 10.76 -18.14
CA ALA A 26 3.30 10.07 -17.38
C ALA A 26 4.04 9.35 -16.25
N ASN A 27 3.64 9.59 -15.00
CA ASN A 27 4.23 8.92 -13.87
C ASN A 27 3.99 7.41 -14.04
N ILE A 28 5.03 6.72 -14.45
CA ILE A 28 5.03 5.27 -14.54
C ILE A 28 5.56 4.79 -13.21
N VAL A 29 4.68 4.20 -12.40
CA VAL A 29 5.10 3.57 -11.15
C VAL A 29 6.11 2.48 -11.49
N PRO A 30 7.35 2.58 -11.03
CA PRO A 30 8.36 1.57 -11.27
C PRO A 30 7.94 0.23 -10.65
N ASN A 31 8.28 -0.87 -11.30
CA ASN A 31 7.98 -2.22 -10.80
C ASN A 31 8.50 -2.47 -9.38
N GLN A 32 9.57 -1.78 -8.98
CA GLN A 32 10.12 -1.86 -7.63
C GLN A 32 9.16 -1.36 -6.55
N ILE A 33 8.25 -0.47 -6.90
CA ILE A 33 7.25 0.08 -5.98
C ILE A 33 5.97 -0.77 -5.98
N LYS A 34 5.72 -1.48 -7.06
CA LYS A 34 4.62 -2.46 -7.11
C LYS A 34 4.94 -3.67 -6.25
N MET A 35 4.77 -3.51 -4.96
CA MET A 35 5.03 -4.56 -3.98
C MET A 35 4.12 -5.76 -4.20
N PRO A 36 4.55 -7.00 -3.88
CA PRO A 36 3.71 -8.19 -3.95
C PRO A 36 2.42 -8.09 -3.14
N GLY A 37 1.54 -9.06 -3.34
CA GLY A 37 0.20 -9.10 -2.79
C GLY A 37 -0.86 -8.75 -3.84
N THR A 38 -2.07 -8.50 -3.41
CA THR A 38 -3.17 -8.11 -4.31
C THR A 38 -2.84 -6.79 -5.02
N GLN A 39 -3.04 -6.76 -6.31
CA GLN A 39 -2.81 -5.58 -7.16
C GLN A 39 -4.14 -4.97 -7.62
N PRO A 40 -4.14 -3.70 -8.04
CA PRO A 40 -5.34 -3.04 -8.56
C PRO A 40 -5.98 -3.78 -9.74
N GLU A 41 -5.18 -4.40 -10.60
CA GLU A 41 -5.66 -5.09 -11.80
C GLU A 41 -6.12 -6.53 -11.55
N ASP A 42 -6.04 -7.02 -10.32
CA ASP A 42 -6.41 -8.39 -9.96
C ASP A 42 -7.93 -8.65 -9.97
N GLY A 43 -8.73 -7.61 -10.14
CA GLY A 43 -10.17 -7.72 -10.35
C GLY A 43 -10.95 -8.13 -9.11
N ILE A 44 -10.46 -7.79 -7.92
CA ILE A 44 -11.21 -8.03 -6.68
C ILE A 44 -12.51 -7.22 -6.64
N ILE A 45 -13.49 -7.73 -5.91
CA ILE A 45 -14.70 -6.96 -5.62
C ILE A 45 -14.28 -5.69 -4.84
N PRO A 46 -14.72 -4.48 -5.24
CA PRO A 46 -14.40 -3.25 -4.53
C PRO A 46 -14.71 -3.35 -3.02
N LEU A 47 -13.95 -2.64 -2.23
CA LEU A 47 -14.16 -2.61 -0.78
C LEU A 47 -15.46 -1.89 -0.44
N ASP A 48 -16.22 -2.46 0.48
CA ASP A 48 -17.40 -1.81 1.07
C ASP A 48 -16.95 -0.58 1.89
N THR A 49 -17.67 0.53 1.72
CA THR A 49 -17.41 1.73 2.52
C THR A 49 -17.86 1.52 3.98
N PRO A 50 -17.26 2.23 4.94
CA PRO A 50 -17.72 2.18 6.33
C PRO A 50 -19.18 2.55 6.52
N GLY A 51 -19.75 3.37 5.62
CA GLY A 51 -21.18 3.68 5.61
C GLY A 51 -22.07 2.46 5.41
N THR A 52 -21.64 1.47 4.63
CA THR A 52 -22.35 0.19 4.48
C THR A 52 -22.37 -0.57 5.82
N CYS A 53 -21.24 -0.61 6.50
CA CYS A 53 -21.08 -1.30 7.79
C CYS A 53 -21.87 -0.60 8.90
N ALA A 54 -22.01 0.70 8.84
CA ALA A 54 -22.69 1.55 9.81
C ALA A 54 -24.14 1.09 10.10
N THR A 55 -24.80 0.47 9.13
CA THR A 55 -26.19 0.02 9.25
C THR A 55 -26.39 -0.96 10.40
N CYS A 56 -25.40 -1.80 10.69
CA CYS A 56 -25.43 -2.79 11.75
C CYS A 56 -24.38 -2.56 12.84
N HIS A 57 -23.26 -1.94 12.47
CA HIS A 57 -22.08 -1.75 13.34
C HIS A 57 -21.94 -0.32 13.89
N GLY A 58 -22.99 0.51 13.78
CA GLY A 58 -23.00 1.87 14.27
C GLY A 58 -24.39 2.33 14.74
N ASN A 59 -24.43 3.50 15.37
CA ASN A 59 -25.64 4.22 15.76
C ASN A 59 -26.50 3.51 16.83
N TYR A 60 -25.93 2.69 17.69
CA TYR A 60 -26.67 2.02 18.77
C TYR A 60 -26.02 2.23 20.16
N ASP A 61 -24.70 2.23 20.29
CA ASP A 61 -23.99 2.51 21.54
C ASP A 61 -22.54 2.93 21.25
N GLN A 62 -22.26 4.20 21.34
CA GLN A 62 -20.93 4.77 21.04
C GLN A 62 -19.80 4.22 21.90
N ASN A 63 -20.08 3.62 23.05
CA ASN A 63 -19.04 3.00 23.88
C ASN A 63 -18.65 1.59 23.41
N ALA A 64 -19.53 0.94 22.65
CA ALA A 64 -19.36 -0.45 22.24
C ALA A 64 -19.36 -0.65 20.71
N GLU A 65 -19.98 0.23 19.95
CA GLU A 65 -20.10 0.05 18.51
C GLU A 65 -18.76 0.18 17.77
N PRO A 66 -18.46 -0.75 16.86
CA PRO A 66 -17.20 -0.74 16.14
C PRO A 66 -16.99 0.50 15.30
N LEU A 67 -18.04 1.02 14.66
CA LEU A 67 -17.95 2.18 13.79
C LEU A 67 -17.43 3.42 14.52
N HIS A 68 -18.02 3.74 15.67
CA HIS A 68 -17.62 4.92 16.44
C HIS A 68 -16.16 4.83 16.89
N ASN A 69 -15.76 3.67 17.39
CA ASN A 69 -14.40 3.43 17.83
C ASN A 69 -13.40 3.52 16.67
N TRP A 70 -13.74 2.94 15.51
CA TRP A 70 -12.92 3.04 14.32
C TRP A 70 -12.81 4.48 13.79
N GLN A 71 -13.92 5.22 13.75
CA GLN A 71 -13.94 6.63 13.28
C GLN A 71 -13.01 7.53 14.08
N GLY A 72 -12.76 7.22 15.35
CA GLY A 72 -11.80 7.94 16.20
C GLY A 72 -10.34 7.49 16.04
N SER A 73 -10.08 6.46 15.27
CA SER A 73 -8.74 5.89 15.12
C SER A 73 -7.90 6.63 14.08
N MET A 74 -6.58 6.57 14.24
CA MET A 74 -5.64 7.10 13.24
C MET A 74 -5.77 6.38 11.90
N MET A 75 -6.14 5.11 11.89
CA MET A 75 -6.36 4.33 10.66
C MET A 75 -7.52 4.89 9.84
N ALA A 76 -8.62 5.32 10.47
CA ALA A 76 -9.72 5.97 9.79
C ALA A 76 -9.33 7.34 9.20
N HIS A 77 -8.29 7.96 9.72
CA HIS A 77 -7.80 9.27 9.26
C HIS A 77 -6.63 9.18 8.28
N ALA A 78 -6.09 8.00 8.05
CA ALA A 78 -4.84 7.82 7.31
C ALA A 78 -4.86 8.43 5.89
N GLY A 79 -6.00 8.36 5.20
CA GLY A 79 -6.16 8.89 3.83
C GLY A 79 -6.41 10.40 3.74
N ARG A 80 -6.66 11.08 4.88
CA ARG A 80 -6.94 12.53 4.94
C ARG A 80 -6.04 13.30 5.88
N ASP A 81 -5.01 12.66 6.40
CA ASP A 81 -4.01 13.29 7.27
C ASP A 81 -3.17 14.29 6.46
N PRO A 82 -3.18 15.59 6.79
CA PRO A 82 -2.41 16.59 6.07
C PRO A 82 -0.89 16.40 6.21
N ILE A 83 -0.42 15.80 7.31
CA ILE A 83 1.01 15.51 7.51
C ILE A 83 1.43 14.39 6.57
N PHE A 84 0.60 13.36 6.43
CA PHE A 84 0.82 12.30 5.46
C PHE A 84 0.97 12.87 4.04
N TRP A 85 0.04 13.69 3.60
CA TRP A 85 0.09 14.28 2.24
C TRP A 85 1.29 15.20 2.03
N ALA A 86 1.71 15.93 3.05
CA ALA A 86 2.95 16.70 2.99
C ALA A 86 4.17 15.79 2.82
N THR A 87 4.18 14.64 3.49
CA THR A 87 5.24 13.63 3.36
C THR A 87 5.25 12.98 1.98
N VAL A 88 4.08 12.66 1.43
CA VAL A 88 3.95 12.16 0.04
C VAL A 88 4.54 13.17 -0.95
N ALA A 89 4.22 14.45 -0.78
CA ALA A 89 4.75 15.49 -1.67
C ALA A 89 6.29 15.59 -1.61
N ILE A 90 6.89 15.37 -0.44
CA ILE A 90 8.35 15.32 -0.29
C ILE A 90 8.91 14.06 -0.97
N ALA A 91 8.29 12.91 -0.72
CA ALA A 91 8.73 11.64 -1.28
C ALA A 91 8.68 11.66 -2.81
N GLU A 92 7.64 12.25 -3.40
CA GLU A 92 7.51 12.42 -4.86
C GLU A 92 8.57 13.35 -5.45
N GLN A 93 9.08 14.33 -4.68
CA GLN A 93 10.20 15.17 -5.11
C GLN A 93 11.51 14.38 -5.13
N ASP A 94 11.69 13.49 -4.16
CA ASP A 94 12.92 12.71 -4.03
C ASP A 94 12.92 11.52 -4.99
N PHE A 95 11.76 10.96 -5.27
CA PHE A 95 11.62 9.79 -6.14
C PHE A 95 10.25 9.76 -6.81
N ASP A 96 10.21 9.96 -8.11
CA ASP A 96 8.98 9.95 -8.93
C ASP A 96 8.28 8.59 -8.85
N GLY A 97 7.01 8.61 -8.44
CA GLY A 97 6.20 7.43 -8.25
C GLY A 97 6.21 6.82 -6.84
N SER A 98 6.90 7.43 -5.88
CA SER A 98 6.98 6.91 -4.51
C SER A 98 5.64 6.91 -3.77
N GLY A 99 4.76 7.84 -4.12
CA GLY A 99 3.44 7.97 -3.49
C GLY A 99 2.54 6.76 -3.68
N ASP A 100 2.75 5.94 -4.71
CA ASP A 100 1.99 4.70 -4.89
C ASP A 100 2.14 3.76 -3.68
N LEU A 101 3.38 3.59 -3.19
CA LEU A 101 3.64 2.80 -1.99
C LEU A 101 2.96 3.40 -0.75
N CYS A 102 2.97 4.71 -0.63
CA CYS A 102 2.32 5.42 0.48
C CYS A 102 0.80 5.23 0.46
N ILE A 103 0.19 5.46 -0.72
CA ILE A 103 -1.26 5.37 -0.93
C ILE A 103 -1.76 3.94 -0.69
N ARG A 104 -0.98 2.93 -1.03
CA ARG A 104 -1.30 1.52 -0.81
C ARG A 104 -1.75 1.21 0.62
N CYS A 105 -1.13 1.85 1.62
CA CYS A 105 -1.48 1.65 3.03
C CYS A 105 -2.40 2.74 3.58
N HIS A 106 -2.25 3.97 3.13
CA HIS A 106 -2.98 5.11 3.68
C HIS A 106 -4.35 5.35 3.03
N SER A 107 -4.52 4.89 1.79
CA SER A 107 -5.79 4.97 1.06
C SER A 107 -6.03 3.69 0.23
N PRO A 108 -6.08 2.53 0.90
CA PRO A 108 -6.04 1.23 0.22
C PRO A 108 -7.23 0.99 -0.71
N ALA A 109 -8.40 1.52 -0.44
CA ALA A 109 -9.55 1.42 -1.35
C ALA A 109 -9.26 2.13 -2.68
N GLY A 110 -8.77 3.36 -2.62
CA GLY A 110 -8.37 4.11 -3.81
C GLY A 110 -7.22 3.43 -4.56
N TRP A 111 -6.27 2.86 -3.83
CA TRP A 111 -5.16 2.13 -4.43
C TRP A 111 -5.64 0.88 -5.16
N LEU A 112 -6.45 0.03 -4.52
CA LEU A 112 -6.99 -1.21 -5.11
C LEU A 112 -7.89 -0.94 -6.33
N ASP A 113 -8.56 0.20 -6.36
CA ASP A 113 -9.37 0.63 -7.49
C ASP A 113 -8.54 1.37 -8.59
N GLY A 114 -7.22 1.38 -8.47
CA GLY A 114 -6.31 1.95 -9.47
C GLY A 114 -6.24 3.48 -9.48
N ARG A 115 -6.74 4.13 -8.43
CA ARG A 115 -6.73 5.61 -8.34
C ARG A 115 -5.45 6.19 -7.73
N SER A 116 -4.45 5.39 -7.45
CA SER A 116 -3.13 5.87 -7.04
C SER A 116 -2.26 6.42 -8.18
N ALA A 117 -2.75 6.45 -9.39
CA ALA A 117 -2.06 7.03 -10.53
C ALA A 117 -2.84 8.26 -11.06
N PRO A 118 -2.26 9.49 -11.05
CA PRO A 118 -0.89 9.84 -10.62
C PRO A 118 -0.62 9.59 -9.14
N THR A 119 0.65 9.36 -8.82
CA THR A 119 1.08 8.92 -7.48
C THR A 119 1.11 10.04 -6.44
N ASP A 120 0.85 11.26 -6.84
CA ASP A 120 0.65 12.43 -5.98
C ASP A 120 -0.71 12.44 -5.26
N GLY A 121 -1.56 11.45 -5.51
CA GLY A 121 -2.90 11.32 -4.93
C GLY A 121 -3.97 12.17 -5.60
N SER A 122 -3.66 12.89 -6.67
CA SER A 122 -4.62 13.80 -7.34
C SER A 122 -5.83 13.10 -7.97
N ASN A 123 -5.76 11.80 -8.18
CA ASN A 123 -6.85 11.00 -8.74
C ASN A 123 -7.71 10.27 -7.69
N LEU A 124 -7.36 10.40 -6.41
CA LEU A 124 -8.16 9.84 -5.34
C LEU A 124 -9.47 10.61 -5.16
N ASP A 125 -10.55 9.91 -4.84
CA ASP A 125 -11.81 10.50 -4.45
C ASP A 125 -11.81 10.82 -2.95
N PRO A 126 -11.79 12.08 -2.52
CA PRO A 126 -11.75 12.43 -1.10
C PRO A 126 -12.94 11.90 -0.30
N ALA A 127 -14.07 11.63 -0.95
CA ALA A 127 -15.28 11.16 -0.27
C ALA A 127 -15.21 9.69 0.12
N THR A 128 -14.50 8.89 -0.65
CA THR A 128 -14.38 7.43 -0.41
C THR A 128 -12.97 7.03 -0.01
N ASP A 129 -11.96 7.59 -0.66
CA ASP A 129 -10.57 7.20 -0.45
C ASP A 129 -9.97 7.89 0.78
N GLY A 130 -10.52 9.04 1.17
CA GLY A 130 -10.14 9.74 2.41
C GLY A 130 -10.49 9.01 3.70
N GLU A 131 -11.25 7.92 3.64
CA GLU A 131 -11.62 7.13 4.81
C GLU A 131 -10.49 6.21 5.32
N GLY A 132 -9.31 6.27 4.71
CA GLY A 132 -8.11 5.58 5.18
C GLY A 132 -8.24 4.05 5.15
N VAL A 133 -7.81 3.41 6.22
CA VAL A 133 -7.89 1.95 6.39
C VAL A 133 -9.29 1.56 6.83
N GLN A 134 -10.11 1.14 5.88
CA GLN A 134 -11.53 0.87 6.08
C GLN A 134 -11.76 -0.49 6.76
N CYS A 135 -12.96 -0.65 7.35
CA CYS A 135 -13.40 -1.90 7.99
C CYS A 135 -13.24 -3.09 7.03
N ASP A 136 -13.73 -2.93 5.80
CA ASP A 136 -13.77 -4.01 4.83
C ASP A 136 -12.38 -4.46 4.38
N LEU A 137 -11.41 -3.56 4.31
CA LEU A 137 -10.03 -3.97 4.04
C LEU A 137 -9.56 -4.96 5.10
N CYS A 138 -9.56 -4.55 6.38
CA CYS A 138 -9.09 -5.41 7.46
C CYS A 138 -9.83 -6.76 7.47
N HIS A 139 -11.16 -6.73 7.33
CA HIS A 139 -11.99 -7.94 7.38
C HIS A 139 -11.95 -8.79 6.10
N ARG A 140 -11.16 -8.40 5.11
CA ARG A 140 -10.86 -9.18 3.90
C ARG A 140 -9.38 -9.51 3.75
N LEU A 141 -8.52 -9.00 4.62
CA LEU A 141 -7.12 -9.42 4.62
C LEU A 141 -7.01 -10.88 5.03
N THR A 142 -6.24 -11.64 4.27
CA THR A 142 -5.88 -13.02 4.62
C THR A 142 -4.37 -13.15 4.74
N ASN A 143 -3.92 -14.21 5.42
CA ASN A 143 -2.49 -14.48 5.50
C ASN A 143 -1.92 -14.61 4.08
N PRO A 144 -0.88 -13.85 3.75
CA PRO A 144 -0.28 -13.88 2.41
C PRO A 144 0.17 -15.27 1.94
N ASP A 145 0.49 -16.18 2.85
CA ASP A 145 0.82 -17.58 2.53
C ASP A 145 -0.39 -18.46 2.18
N GLN A 146 -1.59 -17.90 2.29
CA GLN A 146 -2.88 -18.55 2.03
C GLN A 146 -3.11 -19.82 2.87
N SER A 147 -2.45 -19.94 4.02
CA SER A 147 -2.58 -21.10 4.92
C SER A 147 -3.95 -21.24 5.55
N GLU A 148 -4.72 -20.14 5.64
CA GLU A 148 -6.03 -20.12 6.28
C GLU A 148 -7.18 -19.92 5.29
N HIS A 149 -7.11 -18.84 4.52
CA HIS A 149 -8.13 -18.44 3.57
C HIS A 149 -7.49 -18.06 2.24
N PRO A 150 -8.10 -18.43 1.12
CA PRO A 150 -7.59 -18.02 -0.20
C PRO A 150 -7.75 -16.51 -0.39
N GLY A 151 -6.77 -15.91 -1.03
CA GLY A 151 -6.80 -14.52 -1.41
C GLY A 151 -6.30 -14.33 -2.84
N VAL A 152 -6.49 -13.15 -3.38
CA VAL A 152 -6.16 -12.84 -4.77
C VAL A 152 -4.76 -12.26 -4.84
N GLN A 153 -3.89 -12.93 -5.53
CA GLN A 153 -2.57 -12.45 -5.91
C GLN A 153 -2.12 -13.15 -7.17
N ASN A 154 -1.57 -12.41 -8.11
CA ASN A 154 -1.19 -12.91 -9.41
C ASN A 154 0.31 -12.72 -9.67
N TRP A 155 0.89 -13.69 -10.36
CA TRP A 155 2.28 -13.59 -10.77
C TRP A 155 2.49 -12.34 -11.67
N PRO A 156 3.57 -11.55 -11.49
CA PRO A 156 4.74 -11.82 -10.64
C PRO A 156 4.62 -11.34 -9.18
N PHE A 157 3.49 -10.79 -8.78
CA PHE A 157 3.30 -10.14 -7.48
C PHE A 157 2.83 -11.10 -6.38
N ILE A 158 3.41 -12.27 -6.31
CA ILE A 158 3.11 -13.25 -5.25
C ILE A 158 3.83 -12.79 -3.97
N ALA A 159 3.08 -12.51 -2.91
CA ALA A 159 3.61 -12.02 -1.64
C ALA A 159 4.50 -13.06 -0.96
N ILE A 160 4.08 -14.32 -0.97
CA ILE A 160 4.86 -15.45 -0.47
C ILE A 160 4.87 -16.54 -1.52
N SER A 161 6.05 -16.99 -1.94
CA SER A 161 6.21 -18.09 -2.86
C SER A 161 7.01 -19.23 -2.21
N GLY A 162 6.52 -20.45 -2.38
CA GLY A 162 7.16 -21.63 -1.80
C GLY A 162 6.81 -21.85 -0.34
N THR A 163 7.74 -22.37 0.44
CA THR A 163 7.53 -22.60 1.87
C THR A 163 7.51 -21.26 2.59
N PRO A 164 6.46 -20.97 3.38
CA PRO A 164 6.41 -19.75 4.15
C PRO A 164 7.63 -19.64 5.04
N SER A 165 8.23 -18.47 5.07
CA SER A 165 9.30 -18.16 5.99
C SER A 165 8.96 -16.89 6.76
N GLU A 166 9.56 -16.70 7.89
CA GLU A 166 9.40 -15.49 8.66
C GLU A 166 9.80 -14.27 7.85
N GLY A 167 9.08 -13.15 8.03
CA GLY A 167 9.44 -11.86 7.49
C GLY A 167 8.86 -11.48 6.14
N HIS A 168 7.82 -12.16 5.71
CA HIS A 168 7.08 -11.80 4.50
C HIS A 168 5.97 -10.76 4.75
N TYR A 169 5.98 -10.13 5.90
CA TYR A 169 5.01 -9.10 6.28
C TYR A 169 5.68 -7.74 6.26
N GLY A 170 5.09 -6.80 5.57
CA GLY A 170 5.60 -5.44 5.48
C GLY A 170 5.39 -4.82 4.11
N SER A 171 5.73 -3.57 3.99
CA SER A 171 5.69 -2.79 2.74
C SER A 171 4.37 -2.90 1.98
N GLY A 172 3.25 -3.07 2.69
CA GLY A 172 1.92 -3.19 2.09
C GLY A 172 1.68 -4.45 1.27
N GLN A 173 2.38 -5.54 1.53
CA GLN A 173 2.22 -6.80 0.80
C GLN A 173 0.96 -7.58 1.20
N TYR A 174 -0.14 -6.89 1.39
CA TYR A 174 -1.38 -7.53 1.80
C TYR A 174 -2.04 -8.33 0.67
N VAL A 175 -2.74 -9.38 1.08
CA VAL A 175 -3.55 -10.22 0.20
C VAL A 175 -5.00 -10.12 0.64
N VAL A 176 -5.88 -9.78 -0.30
CA VAL A 176 -7.30 -9.55 -0.09
C VAL A 176 -8.09 -10.74 -0.63
N THR A 177 -9.07 -11.22 0.12
CA THR A 177 -10.00 -12.25 -0.40
C THR A 177 -10.91 -11.64 -1.47
N ASP A 178 -11.27 -12.44 -2.48
CA ASP A 178 -12.20 -12.01 -3.54
C ASP A 178 -13.67 -12.07 -3.10
N SER A 179 -13.94 -12.35 -1.85
CA SER A 179 -15.31 -12.45 -1.35
C SER A 179 -15.61 -11.37 -0.32
N ASN A 180 -16.65 -10.59 -0.57
CA ASN A 180 -17.23 -9.71 0.45
C ASN A 180 -18.32 -10.39 1.29
N ALA A 181 -18.70 -11.62 0.96
CA ALA A 181 -19.75 -12.36 1.63
C ALA A 181 -19.33 -12.91 3.01
N THR A 182 -18.04 -13.12 3.25
CA THR A 182 -17.48 -13.60 4.51
C THR A 182 -16.45 -12.62 5.02
N LYS A 183 -16.61 -12.13 6.23
CA LYS A 183 -15.66 -11.26 6.90
C LYS A 183 -14.76 -12.10 7.81
N LEU A 184 -13.46 -11.86 7.70
CA LEU A 184 -12.45 -12.50 8.52
C LEU A 184 -12.26 -11.73 9.83
N GLY A 185 -11.94 -12.43 10.89
CA GLY A 185 -11.73 -11.78 12.19
C GLY A 185 -11.13 -12.72 13.23
N PRO A 186 -10.82 -12.22 14.44
CA PRO A 186 -10.11 -12.99 15.46
C PRO A 186 -11.00 -14.02 16.20
N TYR A 187 -12.33 -13.93 16.09
CA TYR A 187 -13.26 -14.69 16.92
C TYR A 187 -13.80 -15.92 16.20
N ALA A 188 -13.74 -17.08 16.88
CA ALA A 188 -14.25 -18.34 16.34
C ALA A 188 -15.78 -18.48 16.49
N ASP A 189 -16.37 -17.75 17.41
CA ASP A 189 -17.78 -17.80 17.78
C ASP A 189 -18.62 -16.67 17.17
N ALA A 190 -18.04 -15.92 16.24
CA ALA A 190 -18.77 -14.88 15.53
C ALA A 190 -19.95 -15.50 14.76
N ASN A 191 -21.16 -15.04 15.08
CA ASN A 191 -22.41 -15.58 14.51
C ASN A 191 -23.29 -14.43 14.00
N PRO A 192 -23.01 -13.87 12.83
CA PRO A 192 -23.83 -12.81 12.25
C PRO A 192 -25.26 -13.27 12.01
N PRO A 193 -26.25 -12.38 12.14
CA PRO A 193 -27.64 -12.73 11.90
C PRO A 193 -27.90 -13.11 10.44
N ALA A 194 -28.95 -13.87 10.20
CA ALA A 194 -29.37 -14.28 8.86
C ALA A 194 -29.60 -13.03 7.97
N GLY A 195 -29.02 -13.05 6.78
CA GLY A 195 -29.10 -11.96 5.82
C GLY A 195 -27.98 -10.91 5.93
N ALA A 196 -27.11 -11.02 6.95
CA ALA A 196 -25.85 -10.31 7.02
C ALA A 196 -24.74 -11.10 6.28
N HIS A 197 -23.51 -10.62 6.40
CA HIS A 197 -22.34 -11.37 5.89
C HIS A 197 -22.04 -12.61 6.73
N GLY A 198 -21.33 -13.60 6.18
CA GLY A 198 -20.73 -14.68 6.95
C GLY A 198 -19.54 -14.17 7.79
N ALA A 199 -19.11 -15.00 8.73
CA ALA A 199 -17.90 -14.76 9.51
C ALA A 199 -17.00 -16.00 9.49
N ALA A 200 -15.70 -15.79 9.49
CA ALA A 200 -14.72 -16.85 9.64
C ALA A 200 -13.56 -16.38 10.53
N GLN A 201 -13.11 -17.27 11.40
CA GLN A 201 -11.94 -16.99 12.21
C GLN A 201 -10.68 -17.00 11.33
N SER A 202 -9.77 -16.09 11.63
CA SER A 202 -8.41 -16.06 11.07
C SER A 202 -7.40 -15.89 12.19
N GLN A 203 -6.39 -16.75 12.24
CA GLN A 203 -5.29 -16.63 13.17
C GLN A 203 -4.39 -15.44 12.80
N PHE A 204 -4.31 -15.12 11.51
CA PHE A 204 -3.66 -13.92 11.05
C PHE A 204 -4.20 -12.65 11.70
N HIS A 205 -5.54 -12.57 11.91
CA HIS A 205 -6.19 -11.47 12.62
C HIS A 205 -5.91 -11.45 14.13
N ARG A 206 -5.31 -12.50 14.67
CA ARG A 206 -4.91 -12.57 16.08
C ARG A 206 -3.43 -12.25 16.26
N SER A 207 -2.68 -12.15 15.19
CA SER A 207 -1.24 -12.02 15.20
C SER A 207 -0.79 -10.60 14.84
N ALA A 208 0.43 -10.25 15.23
CA ALA A 208 1.03 -8.96 14.87
C ALA A 208 1.37 -8.86 13.38
N GLU A 209 1.41 -9.98 12.66
CA GLU A 209 1.65 -10.08 11.23
C GLU A 209 0.62 -9.27 10.42
N LEU A 210 -0.64 -9.25 10.86
CA LEU A 210 -1.68 -8.41 10.27
C LEU A 210 -1.28 -6.93 10.30
N CYS A 211 -0.84 -6.46 11.46
CA CYS A 211 -0.37 -5.08 11.62
C CYS A 211 0.91 -4.84 10.82
N GLY A 212 1.82 -5.79 10.86
CA GLY A 212 3.10 -5.76 10.16
C GLY A 212 2.97 -5.57 8.66
N THR A 213 1.86 -6.02 8.08
CA THR A 213 1.58 -5.85 6.64
C THR A 213 1.74 -4.40 6.18
N CYS A 214 1.30 -3.44 6.99
CA CYS A 214 1.42 -2.00 6.74
C CYS A 214 2.46 -1.33 7.64
N HIS A 215 2.67 -1.85 8.86
CA HIS A 215 3.53 -1.26 9.88
C HIS A 215 4.94 -1.87 9.90
N ASP A 216 5.53 -2.03 8.74
CA ASP A 216 6.96 -2.32 8.55
C ASP A 216 7.33 -2.01 7.10
N VAL A 217 7.80 -0.80 6.85
CA VAL A 217 7.99 -0.28 5.49
C VAL A 217 9.45 0.05 5.23
N SER A 218 9.96 -0.47 4.13
CA SER A 218 11.26 -0.15 3.56
C SER A 218 11.11 0.61 2.26
N ASN A 219 12.07 1.48 1.97
CA ASN A 219 12.17 2.10 0.66
C ASN A 219 12.63 1.05 -0.37
N PRO A 220 11.79 0.69 -1.35
CA PRO A 220 12.11 -0.36 -2.31
C PRO A 220 13.23 0.01 -3.29
N VAL A 221 13.58 1.29 -3.38
CA VAL A 221 14.53 1.80 -4.37
C VAL A 221 15.94 1.85 -3.84
N THR A 222 16.12 2.26 -2.59
CA THR A 222 17.45 2.49 -2.01
C THR A 222 18.11 1.25 -1.45
N GLY A 223 17.41 0.14 -1.42
CA GLY A 223 17.95 -1.09 -0.85
C GLY A 223 17.11 -2.29 -1.16
N ASP A 224 17.34 -3.31 -0.38
CA ASP A 224 16.53 -4.50 -0.45
C ASP A 224 15.14 -4.23 0.11
N VAL A 225 14.16 -4.70 -0.58
CA VAL A 225 12.77 -4.61 -0.18
C VAL A 225 12.54 -5.67 0.90
N ALA A 226 12.64 -5.30 2.13
CA ALA A 226 12.86 -6.20 3.26
C ALA A 226 12.04 -7.49 3.23
N HIS A 227 10.74 -7.43 3.00
CA HIS A 227 9.90 -8.61 3.18
C HIS A 227 9.43 -9.30 1.92
N ASN A 228 9.57 -8.68 0.78
CA ASN A 228 9.04 -9.25 -0.45
C ASN A 228 10.07 -9.94 -1.32
N ASN A 229 11.31 -9.80 -1.01
CA ASN A 229 12.38 -10.15 -1.93
C ASN A 229 12.37 -11.60 -2.36
N GLY A 230 12.06 -12.46 -1.44
CA GLY A 230 12.00 -13.88 -1.74
C GLY A 230 10.78 -14.28 -2.54
N ALA A 231 9.72 -13.51 -2.45
CA ALA A 231 8.54 -13.77 -3.25
C ALA A 231 8.73 -13.42 -4.72
N GLN A 232 9.72 -12.58 -5.00
CA GLN A 232 10.01 -12.15 -6.36
C GLN A 232 10.97 -13.09 -7.04
N VAL A 233 10.44 -14.15 -7.55
CA VAL A 233 11.20 -15.13 -8.34
C VAL A 233 11.33 -14.72 -9.81
N ASP A 234 10.67 -13.65 -10.24
CA ASP A 234 10.79 -13.14 -11.58
C ASP A 234 12.06 -12.30 -11.74
N LEU A 235 13.01 -12.87 -12.46
CA LEU A 235 14.25 -12.19 -12.80
C LEU A 235 14.07 -10.97 -13.70
N ASN A 236 12.91 -10.80 -14.32
CA ASN A 236 12.56 -9.64 -15.10
C ASN A 236 11.93 -8.54 -14.25
N TYR A 237 11.56 -8.85 -13.03
CA TYR A 237 11.18 -7.85 -12.06
C TYR A 237 12.45 -7.13 -11.62
N ASN A 238 12.60 -5.90 -12.06
CA ASN A 238 13.85 -5.14 -11.97
C ASN A 238 14.22 -4.69 -10.54
N GLY A 239 13.60 -5.25 -9.54
CA GLY A 239 13.92 -5.00 -8.14
C GLY A 239 15.35 -5.39 -7.74
N GLY A 240 16.13 -5.95 -8.67
CA GLY A 240 17.55 -6.19 -8.48
C GLY A 240 17.84 -7.08 -7.29
N ILE A 241 17.01 -8.08 -7.03
CA ILE A 241 17.21 -9.00 -5.91
C ILE A 241 18.45 -9.83 -6.20
N SER A 242 19.50 -9.54 -5.46
CA SER A 242 20.79 -10.17 -5.64
C SER A 242 21.13 -11.20 -4.58
N SER A 243 20.29 -11.35 -3.54
CA SER A 243 20.57 -12.24 -2.41
C SER A 243 19.37 -13.11 -2.05
N PRO A 244 19.59 -14.20 -1.32
CA PRO A 244 18.52 -15.04 -0.81
C PRO A 244 17.49 -14.27 0.02
N LEU A 245 16.29 -14.82 0.11
CA LEU A 245 15.18 -14.23 0.86
C LEU A 245 15.52 -13.98 2.33
N GLU A 246 16.11 -14.97 2.96
CA GLU A 246 16.51 -14.93 4.37
C GLU A 246 17.45 -13.77 4.69
N ASP A 247 18.17 -13.29 3.69
CA ASP A 247 19.05 -12.14 3.82
C ASP A 247 18.32 -10.79 3.67
N LYS A 248 17.04 -10.81 3.36
CA LYS A 248 16.25 -9.63 3.05
C LYS A 248 15.24 -9.26 4.14
N VAL A 249 15.05 -10.14 5.10
CA VAL A 249 14.09 -9.92 6.19
C VAL A 249 14.62 -8.88 7.16
N ALA A 250 13.91 -7.77 7.31
CA ALA A 250 14.39 -6.59 8.05
C ALA A 250 14.79 -6.90 9.51
N PHE A 251 14.02 -7.69 10.22
CA PHE A 251 14.31 -7.98 11.62
C PHE A 251 15.46 -9.00 11.85
N ASN A 252 15.95 -9.65 10.80
CA ASN A 252 17.15 -10.49 10.86
C ASN A 252 18.44 -9.68 10.85
N TYR A 253 18.38 -8.41 10.43
CA TYR A 253 19.54 -7.55 10.30
C TYR A 253 19.46 -6.39 11.29
N ARG A 254 20.46 -6.29 12.13
CA ARG A 254 20.57 -5.18 13.08
C ARG A 254 21.74 -4.30 12.67
N PRO A 255 21.55 -3.00 12.55
CA PRO A 255 20.41 -2.14 12.93
C PRO A 255 19.36 -1.88 11.82
N TYR A 256 18.87 -2.87 11.12
CA TYR A 256 17.81 -2.73 10.09
C TYR A 256 18.12 -1.67 9.02
N GLN A 257 19.09 -1.96 8.18
CA GLN A 257 19.76 -0.96 7.34
C GLN A 257 19.10 -0.65 5.99
N TYR A 258 17.96 -1.24 5.72
CA TYR A 258 17.29 -1.00 4.44
C TYR A 258 16.52 0.31 4.50
N GLY A 259 16.73 1.26 3.67
CA GLY A 259 15.98 2.51 3.55
C GLY A 259 14.70 2.59 4.42
N VAL A 260 14.89 2.67 5.73
CA VAL A 260 13.82 2.52 6.71
C VAL A 260 12.83 3.66 6.59
N VAL A 261 11.56 3.32 6.42
CA VAL A 261 10.45 4.27 6.49
C VAL A 261 9.73 4.09 7.82
N GLU A 262 9.43 2.83 8.19
CA GLU A 262 8.70 2.50 9.41
C GLU A 262 9.11 1.10 9.87
N ARG A 263 9.17 0.84 11.20
CA ARG A 263 9.67 -0.42 11.77
C ARG A 263 8.89 -0.93 12.97
N THR A 264 7.68 -0.49 13.19
CA THR A 264 6.89 -0.87 14.36
C THR A 264 6.75 -2.38 14.49
N TYR A 265 6.48 -3.08 13.41
CA TYR A 265 6.36 -4.55 13.45
C TYR A 265 7.70 -5.24 13.74
N SER A 266 8.79 -4.83 13.09
CA SER A 266 10.13 -5.39 13.35
C SER A 266 10.58 -5.14 14.79
N GLU A 267 10.27 -3.97 15.34
CA GLU A 267 10.54 -3.64 16.74
C GLU A 267 9.71 -4.51 17.69
N HIS A 268 8.43 -4.69 17.40
CA HIS A 268 7.56 -5.60 18.14
C HIS A 268 8.12 -7.03 18.12
N LYS A 269 8.46 -7.56 16.96
CA LYS A 269 9.05 -8.91 16.82
C LYS A 269 10.36 -9.08 17.56
N ALA A 270 11.18 -8.03 17.65
CA ALA A 270 12.42 -8.04 18.40
C ALA A 270 12.23 -7.85 19.93
N SER A 271 11.04 -7.49 20.36
CA SER A 271 10.71 -7.26 21.75
C SER A 271 10.40 -8.56 22.49
N ARG A 272 10.18 -8.46 23.82
CA ARG A 272 9.70 -9.59 24.63
C ARG A 272 8.26 -10.02 24.27
N LEU A 273 7.50 -9.14 23.63
CA LEU A 273 6.12 -9.38 23.23
C LEU A 273 6.01 -9.99 21.82
N GLY A 274 7.11 -10.13 21.11
CA GLY A 274 7.14 -10.54 19.70
C GLY A 274 6.57 -11.93 19.41
N SER A 275 6.33 -12.74 20.43
CA SER A 275 5.69 -14.07 20.32
C SER A 275 4.28 -14.11 20.90
N THR A 276 3.74 -12.99 21.37
CA THR A 276 2.38 -12.92 21.94
C THR A 276 1.36 -12.60 20.86
N LEU A 277 0.16 -13.10 21.02
CA LEU A 277 -0.95 -12.73 20.14
C LEU A 277 -1.45 -11.33 20.48
N VAL A 278 -1.78 -10.53 19.48
CA VAL A 278 -2.38 -9.21 19.67
C VAL A 278 -3.70 -9.32 20.43
N ALA A 279 -4.44 -10.42 20.24
CA ALA A 279 -5.66 -10.68 20.95
C ALA A 279 -5.50 -10.97 22.46
N ASP A 280 -4.28 -11.11 22.94
CA ASP A 280 -3.96 -11.36 24.34
C ASP A 280 -3.48 -10.08 25.09
N HIS A 281 -3.47 -8.95 24.39
CA HIS A 281 -3.17 -7.59 24.88
C HIS A 281 -4.48 -6.81 25.04
#